data_c993964f73eb634d608da87a486e45f4
#
_entry.id   c993964f73eb634d608da87a486e45f4
#
_cell.length_a   1.000
_cell.length_b   1.000
_cell.length_c   1.000
_cell.angle_alpha   90.00
_cell.angle_beta   90.00
_cell.angle_gamma   90.00
#
_symmetry.space_group_name_H-M   'P 1'
#
loop_
_entity.id
_entity.type
_entity.pdbx_description
1 polymer ?
#
loop_
_entity_poly.entity_id
_entity_poly.type
_entity_poly.pdbx_seq_one_letter_code
_entity_poly.pdbx_strand_id
1 'polypeptide(L)'
;MREESSRPGDTTGSTYTDLAAVTPEAYAIASTSRNLARERVGNTTTEDRIRQRCSVAVGDFAMADLMRFAGDPVAAGLAALRQQAPVITDIRMVQAGILKRGHTSEILCALDHGEDIARERGITRTSAGFVALQDRIEGAIVVIGNAPSALLVVCDMVRANIRPALVIGTPVGFVNAAESKEALRTL
;
A
#
# COMPACT_ATOMS: atom_id res chain seq x y z
N MET A 1 -33.97 16.74 13.96
CA MET A 1 -34.18 16.38 12.56
C MET A 1 -33.15 17.18 11.78
N ARG A 2 -32.00 16.56 11.43
CA ARG A 2 -30.95 17.21 10.64
C ARG A 2 -31.13 16.74 9.21
N GLU A 3 -31.39 17.67 8.29
CA GLU A 3 -31.52 17.43 6.87
C GLU A 3 -30.19 16.86 6.34
N GLU A 4 -30.25 15.68 5.75
CA GLU A 4 -29.17 15.13 4.91
C GLU A 4 -29.09 15.98 3.64
N SER A 5 -28.10 16.88 3.61
CA SER A 5 -27.70 17.58 2.41
C SER A 5 -27.21 16.58 1.39
N SER A 6 -28.00 16.33 0.35
CA SER A 6 -27.64 15.54 -0.81
C SER A 6 -26.40 16.11 -1.48
N ARG A 7 -25.33 15.28 -1.57
CA ARG A 7 -24.08 15.60 -2.26
C ARG A 7 -24.36 15.87 -3.74
N PRO A 8 -23.76 16.88 -4.37
CA PRO A 8 -23.88 17.10 -5.81
C PRO A 8 -23.30 15.90 -6.55
N GLY A 9 -24.10 15.32 -7.46
CA GLY A 9 -23.96 14.02 -8.06
C GLY A 9 -22.62 13.73 -8.70
N ASP A 10 -22.01 12.65 -8.29
CA ASP A 10 -21.08 11.84 -9.08
C ASP A 10 -21.90 10.85 -9.90
N THR A 11 -22.24 11.20 -11.14
CA THR A 11 -23.04 10.39 -12.08
C THR A 11 -22.18 9.40 -12.87
N THR A 12 -20.89 9.30 -12.59
CA THR A 12 -20.02 8.27 -13.16
C THR A 12 -19.57 7.36 -12.02
N GLY A 13 -19.99 6.10 -11.98
CA GLY A 13 -19.71 5.11 -10.94
C GLY A 13 -18.24 4.94 -10.54
N SER A 14 -17.65 6.04 -10.09
CA SER A 14 -16.26 6.14 -9.65
C SER A 14 -16.17 5.64 -8.22
N THR A 15 -15.46 4.53 -8.02
CA THR A 15 -15.06 4.01 -6.71
C THR A 15 -13.96 4.83 -6.04
N TYR A 16 -13.64 6.02 -6.57
CA TYR A 16 -12.66 6.93 -6.00
C TYR A 16 -13.20 7.53 -4.71
N THR A 17 -12.55 7.24 -3.60
CA THR A 17 -12.77 7.98 -2.37
C THR A 17 -12.01 9.30 -2.45
N ASP A 18 -12.72 10.42 -2.31
CA ASP A 18 -12.11 11.74 -2.17
C ASP A 18 -11.49 11.84 -0.78
N LEU A 19 -10.25 11.37 -0.64
CA LEU A 19 -9.52 11.31 0.61
C LEU A 19 -9.71 12.60 1.42
N ALA A 20 -10.51 12.51 2.50
CA ALA A 20 -10.75 13.59 3.44
C ALA A 20 -11.26 14.92 2.86
N ALA A 21 -11.68 15.01 1.60
CA ALA A 21 -12.33 16.18 1.05
C ALA A 21 -13.73 16.31 1.67
N VAL A 22 -13.95 17.34 2.49
CA VAL A 22 -15.21 17.59 3.20
C VAL A 22 -15.79 18.97 2.88
N THR A 23 -15.10 19.77 2.09
CA THR A 23 -15.54 21.11 1.68
C THR A 23 -15.67 21.21 0.16
N PRO A 24 -16.50 22.14 -0.39
CA PRO A 24 -16.60 22.33 -1.83
C PRO A 24 -15.25 22.64 -2.50
N GLU A 25 -14.39 23.42 -1.85
CA GLU A 25 -13.05 23.73 -2.33
C GLU A 25 -12.18 22.47 -2.41
N ALA A 26 -12.16 21.65 -1.34
CA ALA A 26 -11.38 20.40 -1.30
C ALA A 26 -11.86 19.41 -2.39
N TYR A 27 -13.18 19.34 -2.62
CA TYR A 27 -13.73 18.52 -3.72
C TYR A 27 -13.31 19.04 -5.10
N ALA A 28 -13.32 20.35 -5.32
CA ALA A 28 -12.88 20.96 -6.59
C ALA A 28 -11.40 20.66 -6.85
N ILE A 29 -10.53 20.82 -5.86
CA ILE A 29 -9.10 20.50 -5.94
C ILE A 29 -8.89 19.02 -6.24
N ALA A 30 -9.55 18.13 -5.49
CA ALA A 30 -9.44 16.69 -5.69
C ALA A 30 -9.93 16.24 -7.07
N SER A 31 -11.04 16.83 -7.55
CA SER A 31 -11.60 16.57 -8.89
C SER A 31 -10.65 17.01 -10.00
N THR A 32 -10.09 18.22 -9.89
CA THR A 32 -9.11 18.74 -10.85
C THR A 32 -7.87 17.83 -10.92
N SER A 33 -7.30 17.46 -9.76
CA SER A 33 -6.16 16.57 -9.68
C SER A 33 -6.44 15.19 -10.31
N ARG A 34 -7.62 14.63 -10.08
CA ARG A 34 -8.04 13.36 -10.69
C ARG A 34 -8.17 13.45 -12.19
N ASN A 35 -8.74 14.53 -12.71
CA ASN A 35 -8.92 14.70 -14.15
C ASN A 35 -7.55 14.81 -14.84
N LEU A 36 -6.64 15.62 -14.30
CA LEU A 36 -5.27 15.70 -14.80
C LEU A 36 -4.56 14.34 -14.79
N ALA A 37 -4.72 13.57 -13.71
CA ALA A 37 -4.11 12.24 -13.62
C ALA A 37 -4.72 11.26 -14.65
N ARG A 38 -6.04 11.28 -14.88
CA ARG A 38 -6.70 10.47 -15.92
C ARG A 38 -6.19 10.78 -17.31
N GLU A 39 -6.02 12.06 -17.64
CA GLU A 39 -5.53 12.50 -18.94
C GLU A 39 -4.08 12.07 -19.19
N ARG A 40 -3.24 12.12 -18.15
CA ARG A 40 -1.80 11.85 -18.26
C ARG A 40 -1.44 10.38 -18.12
N VAL A 41 -2.12 9.65 -17.25
CA VAL A 41 -1.78 8.26 -16.89
C VAL A 41 -2.66 7.24 -17.63
N GLY A 42 -3.86 7.66 -18.08
CA GLY A 42 -4.88 6.76 -18.60
C GLY A 42 -5.88 6.33 -17.53
N ASN A 43 -6.95 5.64 -17.95
CA ASN A 43 -8.04 5.20 -17.07
C ASN A 43 -8.74 3.93 -17.59
N THR A 44 -7.98 3.03 -18.21
CA THR A 44 -8.52 1.82 -18.83
C THR A 44 -8.51 0.61 -17.90
N THR A 45 -7.54 0.55 -16.99
CA THR A 45 -7.35 -0.55 -16.05
C THR A 45 -7.48 -0.13 -14.60
N THR A 46 -7.57 -1.08 -13.70
CA THR A 46 -7.55 -0.81 -12.24
C THR A 46 -6.16 -0.38 -11.79
N GLU A 47 -5.11 -0.90 -12.41
CA GLU A 47 -3.73 -0.46 -12.20
C GLU A 47 -3.54 1.01 -12.57
N ASP A 48 -4.18 1.51 -13.63
CA ASP A 48 -4.13 2.93 -13.98
C ASP A 48 -4.67 3.80 -12.84
N ARG A 49 -5.74 3.37 -12.17
CA ARG A 49 -6.27 4.08 -11.00
C ARG A 49 -5.27 4.12 -9.84
N ILE A 50 -4.51 3.04 -9.63
CA ILE A 50 -3.44 3.00 -8.62
C ILE A 50 -2.32 3.96 -9.02
N ARG A 51 -1.86 3.90 -10.29
CA ARG A 51 -0.86 4.83 -10.85
C ARG A 51 -1.28 6.29 -10.69
N GLN A 52 -2.54 6.61 -11.05
CA GLN A 52 -3.11 7.96 -10.86
C GLN A 52 -3.01 8.41 -9.41
N ARG A 53 -3.40 7.55 -8.46
CA ARG A 53 -3.36 7.88 -7.02
C ARG A 53 -1.94 8.13 -6.53
N CYS A 54 -0.99 7.28 -6.93
CA CYS A 54 0.41 7.46 -6.57
C CYS A 54 1.00 8.72 -7.18
N SER A 55 0.72 9.00 -8.46
CA SER A 55 1.17 10.22 -9.15
C SER A 55 0.64 11.49 -8.49
N VAL A 56 -0.64 11.52 -8.12
CA VAL A 56 -1.23 12.65 -7.39
C VAL A 56 -0.59 12.81 -6.00
N ALA A 57 -0.31 11.71 -5.32
CA ALA A 57 0.25 11.75 -3.97
C ALA A 57 1.68 12.31 -3.94
N VAL A 58 2.49 12.06 -4.98
CA VAL A 58 3.87 12.57 -5.07
C VAL A 58 3.97 13.86 -5.89
N GLY A 59 2.90 14.25 -6.60
CA GLY A 59 2.90 15.43 -7.45
C GLY A 59 3.69 15.27 -8.76
N ASP A 60 3.91 14.03 -9.21
CA ASP A 60 4.68 13.72 -10.42
C ASP A 60 4.05 12.56 -11.21
N PHE A 61 3.71 12.82 -12.47
CA PHE A 61 3.12 11.79 -13.35
C PHE A 61 4.14 10.74 -13.81
N ALA A 62 5.44 11.03 -13.80
CA ALA A 62 6.48 10.05 -14.10
C ALA A 62 6.46 8.86 -13.11
N MET A 63 5.88 9.05 -11.93
CA MET A 63 5.66 7.97 -10.97
C MET A 63 4.87 6.79 -11.55
N ALA A 64 3.94 7.06 -12.46
CA ALA A 64 3.14 6.02 -13.11
C ALA A 64 4.00 5.02 -13.90
N ASP A 65 5.04 5.52 -14.57
CA ASP A 65 5.93 4.71 -15.40
C ASP A 65 6.93 3.88 -14.57
N LEU A 66 7.13 4.26 -13.31
CA LEU A 66 8.01 3.53 -12.38
C LEU A 66 7.31 2.35 -11.70
N MET A 67 5.99 2.34 -11.65
CA MET A 67 5.24 1.29 -10.98
C MET A 67 5.25 -0.02 -11.78
N ARG A 68 5.48 -1.12 -11.08
CA ARG A 68 5.44 -2.48 -11.64
C ARG A 68 4.40 -3.30 -10.91
N PHE A 69 3.62 -4.03 -11.67
CA PHE A 69 2.61 -4.97 -11.18
C PHE A 69 2.98 -6.36 -11.70
N ALA A 70 2.93 -7.36 -10.84
CA ALA A 70 3.21 -8.75 -11.19
C ALA A 70 2.05 -9.63 -10.74
N GLY A 71 1.71 -10.64 -11.53
CA GLY A 71 0.52 -11.45 -11.31
C GLY A 71 -0.76 -10.64 -11.50
N ASP A 72 -1.76 -10.87 -10.67
CA ASP A 72 -2.98 -10.05 -10.56
C ASP A 72 -3.09 -9.46 -9.13
N PRO A 73 -2.28 -8.44 -8.81
CA PRO A 73 -2.16 -7.92 -7.45
C PRO A 73 -3.45 -7.26 -6.96
N VAL A 74 -4.26 -6.73 -7.88
CA VAL A 74 -5.52 -6.08 -7.52
C VAL A 74 -6.55 -7.12 -7.09
N ALA A 75 -6.72 -8.19 -7.85
CA ALA A 75 -7.64 -9.27 -7.50
C ALA A 75 -7.19 -9.97 -6.21
N ALA A 76 -5.90 -10.26 -6.05
CA ALA A 76 -5.33 -10.86 -4.85
C ALA A 76 -5.56 -9.99 -3.61
N GLY A 77 -5.28 -8.69 -3.69
CA GLY A 77 -5.50 -7.75 -2.59
C GLY A 77 -6.97 -7.61 -2.21
N LEU A 78 -7.87 -7.51 -3.19
CA LEU A 78 -9.31 -7.45 -2.95
C LEU A 78 -9.85 -8.74 -2.31
N ALA A 79 -9.36 -9.91 -2.75
CA ALA A 79 -9.74 -11.19 -2.17
C ALA A 79 -9.28 -11.28 -0.70
N ALA A 80 -8.04 -10.90 -0.41
CA ALA A 80 -7.50 -10.88 0.94
C ALA A 80 -8.28 -9.93 1.87
N LEU A 81 -8.62 -8.72 1.41
CA LEU A 81 -9.43 -7.77 2.19
C LEU A 81 -10.84 -8.30 2.48
N ARG A 82 -11.48 -8.97 1.51
CA ARG A 82 -12.80 -9.61 1.71
C ARG A 82 -12.75 -10.73 2.74
N GLN A 83 -11.64 -11.44 2.82
CA GLN A 83 -11.37 -12.49 3.81
C GLN A 83 -10.88 -11.93 5.15
N GLN A 84 -10.82 -10.60 5.29
CA GLN A 84 -10.31 -9.91 6.48
C GLN A 84 -8.87 -10.31 6.83
N ALA A 85 -8.07 -10.68 5.83
CA ALA A 85 -6.67 -11.00 6.02
C ALA A 85 -5.93 -9.82 6.67
N PRO A 86 -4.95 -10.06 7.53
CA PRO A 86 -4.21 -8.97 8.18
C PRO A 86 -3.42 -8.15 7.15
N VAL A 87 -3.30 -6.85 7.42
CA VAL A 87 -2.42 -5.93 6.70
C VAL A 87 -1.23 -5.63 7.59
N ILE A 88 -0.03 -5.97 7.15
CA ILE A 88 1.20 -5.81 7.94
C ILE A 88 2.05 -4.73 7.29
N THR A 89 2.31 -3.65 8.02
CA THR A 89 3.11 -2.51 7.55
C THR A 89 4.50 -2.51 8.20
N ASP A 90 5.48 -1.92 7.53
CA ASP A 90 6.83 -1.80 8.06
C ASP A 90 6.94 -0.75 9.17
N ILE A 91 6.29 0.41 9.00
CA ILE A 91 6.37 1.53 9.95
C ILE A 91 5.00 2.17 10.22
N ARG A 92 4.91 2.92 11.33
CA ARG A 92 3.67 3.59 11.77
C ARG A 92 3.16 4.64 10.78
N MET A 93 4.04 5.32 10.03
CA MET A 93 3.63 6.28 9.01
C MET A 93 2.82 5.59 7.91
N VAL A 94 3.24 4.41 7.46
CA VAL A 94 2.52 3.60 6.48
C VAL A 94 1.20 3.10 7.07
N GLN A 95 1.22 2.59 8.31
CA GLN A 95 0.03 2.16 9.03
C GLN A 95 -1.02 3.28 9.13
N ALA A 96 -0.61 4.49 9.49
CA ALA A 96 -1.49 5.65 9.60
C ALA A 96 -2.12 6.07 8.27
N GLY A 97 -1.45 5.79 7.15
CA GLY A 97 -1.95 6.07 5.80
C GLY A 97 -3.01 5.09 5.30
N ILE A 98 -3.19 3.94 5.96
CA ILE A 98 -4.16 2.94 5.54
C ILE A 98 -5.54 3.28 6.09
N LEU A 99 -6.48 3.53 5.18
CA LEU A 99 -7.86 3.84 5.53
C LEU A 99 -8.66 2.55 5.72
N LYS A 100 -9.32 2.39 6.86
CA LYS A 100 -10.22 1.26 7.15
C LYS A 100 -11.59 1.36 6.48
N ARG A 101 -11.78 2.33 5.59
CA ARG A 101 -13.04 2.45 4.86
C ARG A 101 -13.17 1.34 3.82
N GLY A 102 -14.16 0.49 4.00
CA GLY A 102 -14.47 -0.62 3.08
C GLY A 102 -13.84 -1.96 3.43
N HIS A 103 -13.08 -2.05 4.55
CA HIS A 103 -12.59 -3.32 5.08
C HIS A 103 -12.47 -3.28 6.61
N THR A 104 -12.44 -4.46 7.22
CA THR A 104 -12.30 -4.65 8.68
C THR A 104 -11.01 -5.38 9.06
N SER A 105 -10.09 -5.53 8.10
CA SER A 105 -8.79 -6.18 8.32
C SER A 105 -8.03 -5.56 9.50
N GLU A 106 -7.41 -6.40 10.30
CA GLU A 106 -6.44 -5.95 11.30
C GLU A 106 -5.25 -5.31 10.62
N ILE A 107 -4.76 -4.18 11.15
CA ILE A 107 -3.56 -3.51 10.63
C ILE A 107 -2.48 -3.58 11.69
N LEU A 108 -1.42 -4.34 11.42
CA LEU A 108 -0.26 -4.52 12.27
C LEU A 108 0.91 -3.65 11.79
N CYS A 109 1.75 -3.22 12.74
CA CYS A 109 2.99 -2.51 12.43
C CYS A 109 4.19 -3.33 12.91
N ALA A 110 5.09 -3.68 12.00
CA ALA A 110 6.26 -4.49 12.30
C ALA A 110 7.17 -3.85 13.37
N LEU A 111 7.25 -2.51 13.41
CA LEU A 111 8.01 -1.80 14.45
C LEU A 111 7.56 -2.09 15.90
N ASP A 112 6.36 -2.60 16.11
CA ASP A 112 5.82 -2.90 17.42
C ASP A 112 6.24 -4.28 17.93
N HIS A 113 6.99 -5.04 17.12
CA HIS A 113 7.37 -6.42 17.36
C HIS A 113 8.88 -6.63 17.21
N GLY A 114 9.40 -7.71 17.80
CA GLY A 114 10.75 -8.21 17.54
C GLY A 114 11.91 -7.35 18.07
N GLU A 115 11.70 -6.53 19.09
CA GLU A 115 12.79 -5.71 19.65
C GLU A 115 13.98 -6.54 20.15
N ASP A 116 13.71 -7.66 20.81
CA ASP A 116 14.74 -8.59 21.29
C ASP A 116 15.48 -9.25 20.13
N ILE A 117 14.75 -9.65 19.07
CA ILE A 117 15.32 -10.21 17.84
C ILE A 117 16.24 -9.18 17.17
N ALA A 118 15.84 -7.92 17.13
CA ALA A 118 16.66 -6.86 16.54
C ALA A 118 18.00 -6.72 17.27
N ARG A 119 17.97 -6.74 18.60
CA ARG A 119 19.15 -6.62 19.46
C ARG A 119 20.05 -7.86 19.37
N GLU A 120 19.45 -9.04 19.42
CA GLU A 120 20.16 -10.32 19.39
C GLU A 120 20.85 -10.56 18.04
N ARG A 121 20.13 -10.29 16.92
CA ARG A 121 20.63 -10.57 15.57
C ARG A 121 21.35 -9.39 14.92
N GLY A 122 21.38 -8.22 15.54
CA GLY A 122 22.01 -7.02 14.98
C GLY A 122 21.34 -6.54 13.67
N ILE A 123 20.04 -6.74 13.54
CA ILE A 123 19.26 -6.35 12.34
C ILE A 123 18.36 -5.15 12.65
N THR A 124 17.80 -4.52 11.60
CA THR A 124 16.90 -3.38 11.78
C THR A 124 15.62 -3.80 12.52
N ARG A 125 15.03 -2.87 13.27
CA ARG A 125 13.78 -3.13 14.00
C ARG A 125 12.64 -3.55 13.09
N THR A 126 12.53 -2.96 11.90
CA THR A 126 11.53 -3.34 10.90
C THR A 126 11.74 -4.76 10.40
N SER A 127 12.99 -5.15 10.08
CA SER A 127 13.33 -6.52 9.70
C SER A 127 13.00 -7.52 10.80
N ALA A 128 13.39 -7.21 12.04
CA ALA A 128 13.09 -8.04 13.21
C ALA A 128 11.58 -8.18 13.47
N GLY A 129 10.82 -7.10 13.24
CA GLY A 129 9.37 -7.11 13.36
C GLY A 129 8.71 -8.08 12.37
N PHE A 130 9.16 -8.12 11.11
CA PHE A 130 8.68 -9.13 10.15
C PHE A 130 9.07 -10.55 10.56
N VAL A 131 10.28 -10.75 11.09
CA VAL A 131 10.69 -12.06 11.63
C VAL A 131 9.77 -12.48 12.79
N ALA A 132 9.44 -11.57 13.71
CA ALA A 132 8.53 -11.84 14.82
C ALA A 132 7.09 -12.14 14.38
N LEU A 133 6.67 -11.55 13.26
CA LEU A 133 5.32 -11.72 12.68
C LEU A 133 5.27 -12.81 11.61
N GLN A 134 6.30 -13.63 11.46
CA GLN A 134 6.42 -14.62 10.38
C GLN A 134 5.15 -15.49 10.23
N ASP A 135 4.59 -15.97 11.33
CA ASP A 135 3.39 -16.83 11.35
C ASP A 135 2.11 -16.09 10.92
N ARG A 136 2.16 -14.77 10.83
CA ARG A 136 1.03 -13.92 10.43
C ARG A 136 1.12 -13.48 8.96
N ILE A 137 2.20 -13.81 8.26
CA ILE A 137 2.46 -13.37 6.87
C ILE A 137 1.71 -14.23 5.86
N GLU A 138 1.46 -15.51 6.16
CA GLU A 138 0.72 -16.39 5.26
C GLU A 138 -0.67 -15.82 4.97
N GLY A 139 -0.97 -15.58 3.69
CA GLY A 139 -2.24 -14.97 3.25
C GLY A 139 -2.42 -13.48 3.57
N ALA A 140 -1.47 -12.83 4.24
CA ALA A 140 -1.54 -11.41 4.60
C ALA A 140 -1.29 -10.48 3.41
N ILE A 141 -1.70 -9.22 3.55
CA ILE A 141 -1.22 -8.12 2.71
C ILE A 141 -0.03 -7.47 3.43
N VAL A 142 1.14 -7.51 2.81
CA VAL A 142 2.36 -6.88 3.33
C VAL A 142 2.61 -5.57 2.61
N VAL A 143 2.80 -4.48 3.37
CA VAL A 143 3.03 -3.13 2.84
C VAL A 143 4.34 -2.58 3.39
N ILE A 144 5.34 -2.48 2.53
CA ILE A 144 6.66 -1.91 2.84
C ILE A 144 6.76 -0.54 2.16
N GLY A 145 6.61 0.53 2.90
CA GLY A 145 6.67 1.90 2.36
C GLY A 145 7.95 2.65 2.71
N ASN A 146 8.77 2.12 3.60
CA ASN A 146 9.95 2.84 4.09
C ASN A 146 11.23 2.00 4.10
N ALA A 147 11.23 0.77 4.63
CA ALA A 147 12.44 0.04 4.98
C ALA A 147 12.87 -1.00 3.93
N PRO A 148 13.91 -0.73 3.10
CA PRO A 148 14.43 -1.70 2.14
C PRO A 148 14.86 -3.03 2.77
N SER A 149 15.48 -2.99 3.97
CA SER A 149 15.90 -4.19 4.70
C SER A 149 14.72 -5.08 5.09
N ALA A 150 13.59 -4.50 5.43
CA ALA A 150 12.36 -5.24 5.72
C ALA A 150 11.81 -5.94 4.47
N LEU A 151 11.87 -5.26 3.32
CA LEU A 151 11.44 -5.86 2.05
C LEU A 151 12.32 -7.07 1.67
N LEU A 152 13.64 -6.98 1.87
CA LEU A 152 14.54 -8.13 1.64
C LEU A 152 14.18 -9.31 2.53
N VAL A 153 13.91 -9.09 3.82
CA VAL A 153 13.46 -10.15 4.74
C VAL A 153 12.15 -10.79 4.26
N VAL A 154 11.18 -10.00 3.81
CA VAL A 154 9.93 -10.53 3.26
C VAL A 154 10.19 -11.32 1.97
N CYS A 155 11.09 -10.87 1.09
CA CYS A 155 11.48 -11.63 -0.09
C CYS A 155 12.11 -12.99 0.28
N ASP A 156 12.94 -13.03 1.31
CA ASP A 156 13.55 -14.30 1.78
C ASP A 156 12.50 -15.24 2.37
N MET A 157 11.50 -14.71 3.08
CA MET A 157 10.36 -15.50 3.55
C MET A 157 9.55 -16.10 2.40
N VAL A 158 9.31 -15.33 1.33
CA VAL A 158 8.63 -15.84 0.13
C VAL A 158 9.46 -16.94 -0.53
N ARG A 159 10.79 -16.78 -0.62
CA ARG A 159 11.71 -17.85 -1.12
C ARG A 159 11.68 -19.10 -0.22
N ALA A 160 11.47 -18.92 1.07
CA ALA A 160 11.25 -20.00 2.04
C ALA A 160 9.82 -20.58 2.02
N ASN A 161 9.04 -20.24 1.00
CA ASN A 161 7.69 -20.75 0.75
C ASN A 161 6.59 -20.21 1.69
N ILE A 162 6.79 -19.06 2.36
CA ILE A 162 5.71 -18.31 3.01
C ILE A 162 5.00 -17.49 1.95
N ARG A 163 3.66 -17.59 1.88
CA ARG A 163 2.85 -17.02 0.79
C ARG A 163 1.95 -15.87 1.28
N PRO A 164 2.43 -14.62 1.33
CA PRO A 164 1.52 -13.48 1.47
C PRO A 164 0.55 -13.42 0.28
N ALA A 165 -0.66 -12.95 0.50
CA ALA A 165 -1.62 -12.75 -0.59
C ALA A 165 -1.19 -11.61 -1.52
N LEU A 166 -0.53 -10.59 -0.97
CA LEU A 166 -0.01 -9.45 -1.73
C LEU A 166 1.19 -8.83 -1.01
N VAL A 167 2.22 -8.46 -1.76
CA VAL A 167 3.31 -7.60 -1.27
C VAL A 167 3.31 -6.29 -2.04
N ILE A 168 3.20 -5.17 -1.32
CA ILE A 168 3.37 -3.82 -1.86
C ILE A 168 4.74 -3.31 -1.41
N GLY A 169 5.73 -3.37 -2.30
CA GLY A 169 7.12 -3.02 -2.02
C GLY A 169 7.48 -1.66 -2.63
N THR A 170 7.36 -0.61 -1.84
CA THR A 170 7.68 0.77 -2.24
C THR A 170 8.66 1.45 -1.26
N PRO A 171 9.69 0.75 -0.75
CA PRO A 171 10.62 1.35 0.18
C PRO A 171 11.40 2.49 -0.47
N VAL A 172 11.86 3.43 0.36
CA VAL A 172 12.62 4.61 -0.05
C VAL A 172 14.06 4.54 0.50
N GLY A 173 14.94 5.36 -0.06
CA GLY A 173 16.32 5.50 0.40
C GLY A 173 17.34 5.23 -0.70
N PHE A 174 18.63 5.41 -0.34
CA PHE A 174 19.77 5.23 -1.26
C PHE A 174 20.44 3.86 -1.15
N VAL A 175 20.20 3.14 -0.05
CA VAL A 175 20.83 1.84 0.22
C VAL A 175 19.78 0.74 0.16
N ASN A 176 19.99 -0.23 -0.71
CA ASN A 176 19.12 -1.40 -0.92
C ASN A 176 17.67 -1.10 -1.38
N ALA A 177 17.32 0.17 -1.68
CA ALA A 177 15.95 0.49 -2.09
C ALA A 177 15.63 -0.02 -3.50
N ALA A 178 16.56 0.12 -4.44
CA ALA A 178 16.41 -0.42 -5.78
C ALA A 178 16.53 -1.96 -5.77
N GLU A 179 17.53 -2.47 -5.08
CA GLU A 179 17.84 -3.90 -4.97
C GLU A 179 16.68 -4.70 -4.34
N SER A 180 16.06 -4.16 -3.28
CA SER A 180 14.92 -4.83 -2.63
C SER A 180 13.68 -4.87 -3.51
N LYS A 181 13.42 -3.81 -4.29
CA LYS A 181 12.32 -3.79 -5.26
C LYS A 181 12.57 -4.74 -6.44
N GLU A 182 13.82 -4.83 -6.90
CA GLU A 182 14.19 -5.80 -7.93
C GLU A 182 14.09 -7.23 -7.41
N ALA A 183 14.51 -7.49 -6.17
CA ALA A 183 14.33 -8.80 -5.54
C ALA A 183 12.86 -9.21 -5.46
N LEU A 184 11.95 -8.27 -5.12
CA LEU A 184 10.51 -8.52 -5.12
C LEU A 184 9.98 -8.80 -6.54
N ARG A 185 10.48 -8.08 -7.56
CA ARG A 185 10.02 -8.23 -8.94
C ARG A 185 10.31 -9.60 -9.53
N THR A 186 11.30 -10.29 -9.01
CA THR A 186 11.75 -11.61 -9.51
C THR A 186 11.09 -12.80 -8.79
N LEU A 187 10.18 -12.56 -7.85
CA LEU A 187 9.41 -13.57 -7.12
C LEU A 187 8.05 -13.79 -7.78
#